data_6b4904a485e53672335d520c51f478a4
#
_entry.id   6b4904a485e53672335d520c51f478a4
#
_cell.length_a   1.000
_cell.length_b   1.000
_cell.length_c   1.000
_cell.angle_alpha   90.00
_cell.angle_beta   90.00
_cell.angle_gamma   90.00
#
_symmetry.space_group_name_H-M   'P 1'
#
loop_
_entity.id
_entity.type
_entity.pdbx_description
1 polymer ?
#
loop_
_entity_poly.entity_id
_entity_poly.type
_entity_poly.pdbx_seq_one_letter_code
_entity_poly.pdbx_strand_id
1 'polypeptide(L)'
;PGEAPTKTCPECEAEIPLASRQCPICGYEFQGGSVTTPLENVVMSEIDLLKRSSFVWEDLFGDDAALMASGFGAWGGVFFLEGRWHAVGGARGQPTCLLGVGDRTVCLARADDWLNTHESDESAFKSKRWLTQPPTEKQLQYLSPAQRQDYGLTRYRASALITFQFNRRDIRRLVMSAAPERRAA
;
A
#
# COMPACT_ATOMS: atom_id res chain seq x y z
N PRO A 1 20.63 -14.04 -28.38
CA PRO A 1 19.99 -12.75 -28.62
C PRO A 1 18.50 -13.03 -28.75
N GLY A 2 17.71 -12.55 -27.75
CA GLY A 2 16.27 -12.73 -27.77
C GLY A 2 15.63 -11.77 -28.78
N GLU A 3 14.76 -12.26 -29.61
CA GLU A 3 13.96 -11.45 -30.54
C GLU A 3 13.07 -10.50 -29.70
N ALA A 4 13.07 -9.22 -30.10
CA ALA A 4 12.24 -8.25 -29.46
C ALA A 4 10.75 -8.59 -29.69
N PRO A 5 9.86 -8.47 -28.69
CA PRO A 5 8.45 -8.79 -28.86
C PRO A 5 7.80 -7.91 -29.92
N THR A 6 7.03 -8.52 -30.82
CA THR A 6 6.33 -7.87 -31.92
C THR A 6 4.82 -7.92 -31.74
N LYS A 7 4.08 -7.08 -32.49
CA LYS A 7 2.62 -7.10 -32.63
C LYS A 7 2.22 -6.94 -34.08
N THR A 8 1.04 -7.44 -34.46
CA THR A 8 0.50 -7.31 -35.80
C THR A 8 -0.38 -6.07 -35.93
N CYS A 9 -0.18 -5.30 -36.98
CA CYS A 9 -1.03 -4.15 -37.29
C CYS A 9 -2.40 -4.62 -37.80
N PRO A 10 -3.54 -4.13 -37.25
CA PRO A 10 -4.86 -4.55 -37.68
C PRO A 10 -5.26 -4.05 -39.06
N GLU A 11 -4.61 -3.00 -39.58
CA GLU A 11 -4.93 -2.39 -40.88
C GLU A 11 -4.13 -3.01 -42.03
N CYS A 12 -2.85 -3.34 -41.83
CA CYS A 12 -1.97 -3.81 -42.88
C CYS A 12 -1.31 -5.16 -42.59
N GLU A 13 -1.65 -5.78 -41.48
CA GLU A 13 -1.16 -7.09 -41.00
C GLU A 13 0.38 -7.20 -40.88
N ALA A 14 1.08 -6.08 -40.94
CA ALA A 14 2.54 -6.06 -40.79
C ALA A 14 2.97 -6.33 -39.35
N GLU A 15 3.99 -7.13 -39.15
CA GLU A 15 4.64 -7.30 -37.85
C GLU A 15 5.51 -6.06 -37.52
N ILE A 16 5.26 -5.47 -36.39
CA ILE A 16 5.94 -4.26 -35.91
C ILE A 16 6.35 -4.42 -34.43
N PRO A 17 7.36 -3.68 -33.97
CA PRO A 17 7.75 -3.73 -32.57
C PRO A 17 6.57 -3.42 -31.64
N LEU A 18 6.44 -4.18 -30.55
CA LEU A 18 5.34 -4.06 -29.58
C LEU A 18 5.19 -2.63 -29.03
N ALA A 19 6.31 -1.89 -28.88
CA ALA A 19 6.35 -0.54 -28.36
C ALA A 19 5.90 0.55 -29.35
N SER A 20 5.68 0.22 -30.63
CA SER A 20 5.29 1.20 -31.66
C SER A 20 3.91 1.77 -31.39
N ARG A 21 3.80 3.09 -31.27
CA ARG A 21 2.52 3.82 -31.11
C ARG A 21 1.81 4.07 -32.45
N GLN A 22 2.56 4.02 -33.55
CA GLN A 22 2.05 4.19 -34.90
C GLN A 22 2.69 3.12 -35.80
N CYS A 23 1.91 2.56 -36.73
CA CYS A 23 2.42 1.60 -37.68
C CYS A 23 3.34 2.34 -38.71
N PRO A 24 4.61 1.97 -38.85
CA PRO A 24 5.52 2.63 -39.77
C PRO A 24 5.19 2.37 -41.24
N ILE A 25 4.30 1.40 -41.53
CA ILE A 25 3.95 0.99 -42.91
C ILE A 25 2.68 1.69 -43.37
N CYS A 26 1.60 1.71 -42.58
CA CYS A 26 0.31 2.28 -43.01
C CYS A 26 -0.11 3.52 -42.22
N GLY A 27 0.66 3.93 -41.21
CA GLY A 27 0.33 5.09 -40.40
C GLY A 27 -0.79 4.86 -39.38
N TYR A 28 -1.30 3.64 -39.21
CA TYR A 28 -2.32 3.33 -38.23
C TYR A 28 -1.81 3.69 -36.83
N GLU A 29 -2.50 4.62 -36.18
CA GLU A 29 -2.25 4.96 -34.79
C GLU A 29 -2.87 3.90 -33.90
N PHE A 30 -2.03 3.12 -33.24
CA PHE A 30 -2.47 2.29 -32.13
C PHE A 30 -2.93 3.26 -31.07
N GLN A 31 -4.23 3.49 -30.98
CA GLN A 31 -4.80 4.13 -29.83
C GLN A 31 -4.20 3.40 -28.65
N GLY A 32 -3.31 4.07 -27.93
CA GLY A 32 -2.77 3.55 -26.69
C GLY A 32 -4.02 3.13 -25.94
N GLY A 33 -4.22 1.84 -25.81
CA GLY A 33 -5.39 1.34 -25.17
C GLY A 33 -5.43 2.07 -23.86
N SER A 34 -6.41 2.95 -23.71
CA SER A 34 -7.06 3.08 -22.43
C SER A 34 -7.42 1.65 -22.13
N VAL A 35 -6.49 0.95 -21.53
CA VAL A 35 -6.81 -0.26 -20.84
C VAL A 35 -7.77 0.23 -19.77
N THR A 36 -9.02 0.38 -20.15
CA THR A 36 -10.13 0.19 -19.25
C THR A 36 -9.97 -1.24 -18.77
N THR A 37 -8.94 -1.44 -18.01
CA THR A 37 -8.81 -2.61 -17.20
C THR A 37 -9.55 -2.27 -15.96
N PRO A 38 -10.66 -2.94 -15.85
CA PRO A 38 -11.52 -2.85 -14.70
C PRO A 38 -10.71 -3.20 -13.45
N LEU A 39 -11.35 -3.08 -12.33
CA LEU A 39 -10.94 -3.52 -11.00
C LEU A 39 -9.90 -4.66 -10.91
N GLU A 40 -9.88 -5.59 -11.85
CA GLU A 40 -8.92 -6.71 -11.88
C GLU A 40 -7.46 -6.30 -12.00
N ASN A 41 -7.12 -5.28 -12.79
CA ASN A 41 -5.71 -4.85 -12.92
C ASN A 41 -5.29 -3.96 -11.75
N VAL A 42 -6.20 -3.23 -11.16
CA VAL A 42 -5.92 -2.46 -9.94
C VAL A 42 -5.65 -3.42 -8.78
N VAL A 43 -6.46 -4.47 -8.66
CA VAL A 43 -6.28 -5.53 -7.65
C VAL A 43 -4.97 -6.29 -7.88
N MET A 44 -4.63 -6.63 -9.13
CA MET A 44 -3.38 -7.33 -9.44
C MET A 44 -2.14 -6.48 -9.16
N SER A 45 -2.16 -5.18 -9.46
CA SER A 45 -1.03 -4.29 -9.16
C SER A 45 -0.84 -4.07 -7.66
N GLU A 46 -1.92 -4.07 -6.89
CA GLU A 46 -1.87 -4.00 -5.43
C GLU A 46 -1.34 -5.29 -4.82
N ILE A 47 -1.81 -6.45 -5.27
CA ILE A 47 -1.28 -7.76 -4.87
C ILE A 47 0.22 -7.86 -5.18
N ASP A 48 0.65 -7.39 -6.33
CA ASP A 48 2.06 -7.35 -6.70
C ASP A 48 2.88 -6.45 -5.79
N LEU A 49 2.37 -5.28 -5.44
CA LEU A 49 3.02 -4.36 -4.53
C LEU A 49 3.18 -4.99 -3.14
N LEU A 50 2.12 -5.54 -2.57
CA LEU A 50 2.16 -6.19 -1.26
C LEU A 50 3.08 -7.42 -1.25
N LYS A 51 3.16 -8.18 -2.35
CA LYS A 51 4.09 -9.30 -2.49
C LYS A 51 5.55 -8.86 -2.55
N ARG A 52 5.84 -7.74 -3.21
CA ARG A 52 7.21 -7.19 -3.36
C ARG A 52 7.67 -6.41 -2.15
N SER A 53 6.76 -5.86 -1.38
CA SER A 53 7.09 -5.13 -0.16
C SER A 53 7.99 -5.98 0.76
N SER A 54 8.98 -5.34 1.37
CA SER A 54 9.82 -5.96 2.40
C SER A 54 9.08 -6.14 3.73
N PHE A 55 7.92 -5.51 3.89
CA PHE A 55 7.14 -5.48 5.11
C PHE A 55 5.84 -6.28 4.99
N VAL A 56 5.28 -6.67 6.13
CA VAL A 56 3.93 -7.23 6.23
C VAL A 56 2.94 -6.10 6.41
N TRP A 57 1.93 -6.05 5.57
CA TRP A 57 0.81 -5.11 5.67
C TRP A 57 -0.36 -5.80 6.38
N GLU A 58 -0.75 -5.28 7.52
CA GLU A 58 -1.83 -5.81 8.36
C GLU A 58 -3.11 -4.99 8.15
N ASP A 59 -4.22 -5.68 7.91
CA ASP A 59 -5.54 -5.09 8.03
C ASP A 59 -5.90 -4.97 9.53
N LEU A 60 -5.93 -3.73 10.01
CA LEU A 60 -6.06 -3.46 11.45
C LEU A 60 -7.43 -3.89 12.02
N PHE A 61 -8.48 -3.80 11.22
CA PHE A 61 -9.86 -3.97 11.68
C PHE A 61 -10.62 -5.09 10.98
N GLY A 62 -10.05 -5.69 9.94
CA GLY A 62 -10.67 -6.78 9.18
C GLY A 62 -11.75 -6.33 8.20
N ASP A 63 -11.81 -5.03 7.90
CA ASP A 63 -12.76 -4.40 6.97
C ASP A 63 -12.08 -3.80 5.73
N ASP A 64 -10.78 -4.04 5.59
CA ASP A 64 -9.94 -3.58 4.49
C ASP A 64 -9.89 -2.04 4.32
N ALA A 65 -10.31 -1.29 5.34
CA ALA A 65 -10.33 0.17 5.33
C ALA A 65 -9.10 0.82 5.99
N ALA A 66 -8.28 0.03 6.69
CA ALA A 66 -7.09 0.50 7.37
C ALA A 66 -5.97 -0.55 7.34
N LEU A 67 -4.97 -0.31 6.50
CA LEU A 67 -3.78 -1.17 6.41
C LEU A 67 -2.59 -0.46 7.02
N MET A 68 -1.77 -1.20 7.76
CA MET A 68 -0.56 -0.67 8.38
C MET A 68 0.58 -1.67 8.31
N ALA A 69 1.77 -1.17 8.03
CA ALA A 69 3.02 -1.87 8.23
C ALA A 69 3.86 -1.14 9.26
N SER A 70 4.40 -1.88 10.22
CA SER A 70 5.13 -1.34 11.36
C SER A 70 6.51 -1.96 11.43
N GLY A 71 7.54 -1.11 11.46
CA GLY A 71 8.91 -1.47 11.77
C GLY A 71 9.30 -1.08 13.20
N PHE A 72 10.59 -1.06 13.47
CA PHE A 72 11.16 -0.62 14.76
C PHE A 72 11.48 0.87 14.77
N GLY A 73 11.88 1.43 13.63
CA GLY A 73 12.24 2.83 13.46
C GLY A 73 11.16 3.66 12.76
N ALA A 74 10.36 3.03 11.92
CA ALA A 74 9.33 3.69 11.12
C ALA A 74 8.07 2.84 10.96
N TRP A 75 7.00 3.47 10.51
CA TRP A 75 5.75 2.82 10.14
C TRP A 75 5.08 3.55 8.98
N GLY A 76 4.28 2.83 8.21
CA GLY A 76 3.42 3.37 7.16
C GLY A 76 2.01 2.83 7.30
N GLY A 77 1.01 3.64 6.96
CA GLY A 77 -0.37 3.24 6.99
C GLY A 77 -1.19 3.87 5.88
N VAL A 78 -2.23 3.19 5.46
CA VAL A 78 -3.22 3.70 4.50
C VAL A 78 -4.61 3.54 5.08
N PHE A 79 -5.39 4.60 5.00
CA PHE A 79 -6.68 4.72 5.67
C PHE A 79 -7.73 5.24 4.70
N PHE A 80 -8.87 4.55 4.62
CA PHE A 80 -10.00 4.97 3.81
C PHE A 80 -10.92 5.90 4.59
N LEU A 81 -11.15 7.09 4.08
CA LEU A 81 -12.09 8.05 4.65
C LEU A 81 -12.74 8.89 3.55
N GLU A 82 -14.07 9.06 3.61
CA GLU A 82 -14.85 9.89 2.70
C GLU A 82 -14.57 9.63 1.20
N GLY A 83 -14.52 8.34 0.83
CA GLY A 83 -14.36 7.90 -0.55
C GLY A 83 -12.93 7.98 -1.10
N ARG A 84 -11.94 8.26 -0.27
CA ARG A 84 -10.52 8.37 -0.66
C ARG A 84 -9.61 7.62 0.29
N TRP A 85 -8.49 7.19 -0.24
CA TRP A 85 -7.39 6.65 0.56
C TRP A 85 -6.40 7.74 0.95
N HIS A 86 -5.87 7.62 2.16
CA HIS A 86 -4.89 8.53 2.73
C HIS A 86 -3.67 7.73 3.18
N ALA A 87 -2.50 8.05 2.64
CA ALA A 87 -1.24 7.48 3.07
C ALA A 87 -0.61 8.36 4.15
N VAL A 88 -0.24 7.75 5.25
CA VAL A 88 0.37 8.42 6.40
C VAL A 88 1.61 7.64 6.83
N GLY A 89 2.66 8.34 7.23
CA GLY A 89 3.88 7.73 7.72
C GLY A 89 4.41 8.42 8.96
N GLY A 90 5.14 7.67 9.77
CA GLY A 90 5.86 8.18 10.91
C GLY A 90 7.21 7.48 11.07
N ALA A 91 8.18 8.18 11.62
CA ALA A 91 9.49 7.64 11.92
C ALA A 91 9.99 8.18 13.27
N ARG A 92 10.90 7.45 13.89
CA ARG A 92 11.46 7.84 15.19
C ARG A 92 12.13 9.21 15.09
N GLY A 93 11.74 10.12 15.97
CA GLY A 93 12.28 11.48 16.00
C GLY A 93 11.76 12.41 14.90
N GLN A 94 10.79 11.96 14.11
CA GLN A 94 10.15 12.77 13.08
C GLN A 94 8.64 12.88 13.34
N PRO A 95 8.00 13.99 12.95
CA PRO A 95 6.55 14.12 13.07
C PRO A 95 5.85 13.17 12.09
N THR A 96 4.69 12.68 12.49
CA THR A 96 3.79 11.95 11.58
C THR A 96 3.36 12.85 10.43
N CYS A 97 3.43 12.38 9.20
CA CYS A 97 3.15 13.16 8.00
C CYS A 97 2.18 12.46 7.05
N LEU A 98 1.43 13.27 6.31
CA LEU A 98 0.59 12.81 5.21
C LEU A 98 1.48 12.61 3.97
N LEU A 99 1.47 11.39 3.41
CA LEU A 99 2.29 11.01 2.26
C LEU A 99 1.52 11.15 0.93
N GLY A 100 0.21 11.12 0.98
CA GLY A 100 -0.65 11.29 -0.18
C GLY A 100 -2.11 10.96 0.07
N VAL A 101 -2.93 11.39 -0.88
CA VAL A 101 -4.38 11.14 -0.91
C VAL A 101 -4.75 10.73 -2.33
N GLY A 102 -5.63 9.76 -2.50
CA GLY A 102 -6.12 9.32 -3.81
C GLY A 102 -6.46 7.84 -3.85
N ASP A 103 -5.98 7.16 -4.88
CA ASP A 103 -6.21 5.73 -5.06
C ASP A 103 -5.43 4.89 -4.06
N ARG A 104 -6.01 3.75 -3.68
CA ARG A 104 -5.42 2.81 -2.71
C ARG A 104 -4.03 2.35 -3.10
N THR A 105 -3.84 1.94 -4.35
CA THR A 105 -2.54 1.44 -4.84
C THR A 105 -1.45 2.51 -4.77
N VAL A 106 -1.77 3.76 -5.14
CA VAL A 106 -0.84 4.89 -5.04
C VAL A 106 -0.51 5.20 -3.59
N CYS A 107 -1.50 5.18 -2.71
CA CYS A 107 -1.30 5.41 -1.28
C CYS A 107 -0.44 4.29 -0.65
N LEU A 108 -0.69 3.03 -0.99
CA LEU A 108 0.14 1.90 -0.55
C LEU A 108 1.58 2.02 -1.03
N ALA A 109 1.80 2.35 -2.30
CA ALA A 109 3.15 2.55 -2.84
C ALA A 109 3.90 3.64 -2.10
N ARG A 110 3.27 4.78 -1.83
CA ARG A 110 3.90 5.89 -1.09
C ARG A 110 4.23 5.53 0.36
N ALA A 111 3.35 4.79 1.01
CA ALA A 111 3.58 4.35 2.39
C ALA A 111 4.67 3.25 2.46
N ASP A 112 4.75 2.38 1.46
CA ASP A 112 5.81 1.38 1.34
C ASP A 112 7.18 2.03 1.04
N ASP A 113 7.24 2.99 0.14
CA ASP A 113 8.46 3.79 -0.15
C ASP A 113 8.93 4.55 1.09
N TRP A 114 7.99 5.12 1.86
CA TRP A 114 8.32 5.76 3.14
C TRP A 114 9.00 4.79 4.08
N LEU A 115 8.44 3.59 4.26
CA LEU A 115 9.02 2.55 5.10
C LEU A 115 10.40 2.13 4.61
N ASN A 116 10.56 1.84 3.32
CA ASN A 116 11.85 1.45 2.74
C ASN A 116 12.93 2.53 2.91
N THR A 117 12.53 3.80 3.01
CA THR A 117 13.45 4.92 3.19
C THR A 117 13.82 5.14 4.65
N HIS A 118 12.89 4.94 5.59
CA HIS A 118 13.04 5.34 7.01
C HIS A 118 13.24 4.17 7.96
N GLU A 119 12.94 2.93 7.55
CA GLU A 119 13.24 1.74 8.35
C GLU A 119 14.59 1.15 7.94
N SER A 120 15.53 1.21 8.85
CA SER A 120 16.88 0.68 8.64
C SER A 120 17.12 -0.68 9.31
N ASP A 121 16.20 -1.13 10.15
CA ASP A 121 16.33 -2.40 10.87
C ASP A 121 15.72 -3.55 10.04
N GLU A 122 16.60 -4.37 9.47
CA GLU A 122 16.20 -5.56 8.72
C GLU A 122 15.37 -6.56 9.54
N SER A 123 15.40 -6.45 10.88
CA SER A 123 14.56 -7.28 11.75
C SER A 123 13.07 -7.00 11.58
N ALA A 124 12.70 -5.85 10.98
CA ALA A 124 11.32 -5.49 10.64
C ALA A 124 10.81 -6.19 9.38
N PHE A 125 11.68 -6.81 8.57
CA PHE A 125 11.29 -7.38 7.28
C PHE A 125 10.45 -8.65 7.43
N LYS A 126 9.54 -8.84 6.49
CA LYS A 126 8.55 -9.96 6.47
C LYS A 126 9.16 -11.36 6.52
N SER A 127 10.43 -11.51 6.18
CA SER A 127 11.15 -12.79 6.25
C SER A 127 11.50 -13.22 7.68
N LYS A 128 11.30 -12.37 8.67
CA LYS A 128 11.72 -12.64 10.05
C LYS A 128 10.70 -13.49 10.81
N ARG A 129 11.20 -14.54 11.46
CA ARG A 129 10.38 -15.55 12.15
C ARG A 129 9.56 -15.00 13.32
N TRP A 130 10.02 -13.92 13.96
CA TRP A 130 9.33 -13.36 15.13
C TRP A 130 7.94 -12.79 14.81
N LEU A 131 7.69 -12.42 13.54
CA LEU A 131 6.42 -11.82 13.11
C LEU A 131 5.23 -12.76 13.40
N THR A 132 5.45 -14.06 13.23
CA THR A 132 4.40 -15.10 13.41
C THR A 132 4.35 -15.67 14.82
N GLN A 133 5.26 -15.26 15.72
CA GLN A 133 5.24 -15.70 17.11
C GLN A 133 4.06 -15.11 17.89
N PRO A 134 3.65 -15.72 19.01
CA PRO A 134 2.66 -15.12 19.90
C PRO A 134 3.10 -13.75 20.42
N PRO A 135 2.18 -12.82 20.69
CA PRO A 135 2.49 -11.54 21.31
C PRO A 135 3.16 -11.72 22.67
N THR A 136 3.99 -10.74 23.04
CA THR A 136 4.60 -10.71 24.37
C THR A 136 3.58 -10.27 25.42
N GLU A 137 3.81 -10.61 26.68
CA GLU A 137 2.98 -10.13 27.80
C GLU A 137 2.89 -8.60 27.83
N LYS A 138 4.01 -7.93 27.55
CA LYS A 138 4.06 -6.46 27.47
C LYS A 138 3.16 -5.92 26.37
N GLN A 139 3.15 -6.54 25.19
CA GLN A 139 2.25 -6.13 24.10
C GLN A 139 0.77 -6.33 24.49
N LEU A 140 0.45 -7.45 25.13
CA LEU A 140 -0.91 -7.74 25.58
C LEU A 140 -1.44 -6.68 26.57
N GLN A 141 -0.60 -6.06 27.39
CA GLN A 141 -1.00 -5.00 28.30
C GLN A 141 -1.54 -3.74 27.58
N TYR A 142 -1.06 -3.45 26.36
CA TYR A 142 -1.50 -2.32 25.56
C TYR A 142 -2.75 -2.60 24.71
N LEU A 143 -3.15 -3.87 24.57
CA LEU A 143 -4.29 -4.24 23.74
C LEU A 143 -5.58 -4.30 24.56
N SER A 144 -6.70 -3.98 23.92
CA SER A 144 -8.03 -4.13 24.52
C SER A 144 -8.38 -5.60 24.76
N PRO A 145 -9.33 -5.91 25.67
CA PRO A 145 -9.77 -7.29 25.89
C PRO A 145 -10.22 -7.99 24.61
N ALA A 146 -10.93 -7.31 23.72
CA ALA A 146 -11.38 -7.86 22.45
C ALA A 146 -10.21 -8.22 21.52
N GLN A 147 -9.19 -7.34 21.43
CA GLN A 147 -7.99 -7.60 20.63
C GLN A 147 -7.15 -8.77 21.16
N ARG A 148 -7.11 -8.96 22.49
CA ARG A 148 -6.40 -10.10 23.11
C ARG A 148 -7.06 -11.45 22.82
N GLN A 149 -8.36 -11.47 22.53
CA GLN A 149 -9.13 -12.67 22.21
C GLN A 149 -9.09 -13.05 20.72
N ASP A 150 -8.42 -12.25 19.88
CA ASP A 150 -8.24 -12.57 18.47
C ASP A 150 -7.33 -13.81 18.33
N TYR A 151 -7.89 -14.91 17.82
CA TYR A 151 -7.14 -16.16 17.59
C TYR A 151 -6.01 -16.02 16.57
N GLY A 152 -6.07 -15.01 15.69
CA GLY A 152 -5.03 -14.68 14.70
C GLY A 152 -3.99 -13.71 15.21
N LEU A 153 -3.98 -13.34 16.49
CA LEU A 153 -3.09 -12.34 17.04
C LEU A 153 -1.64 -12.82 17.07
N THR A 154 -0.84 -12.32 16.15
CA THR A 154 0.61 -12.53 16.14
C THR A 154 1.34 -11.38 16.84
N ARG A 155 2.62 -11.58 17.14
CA ARG A 155 3.50 -10.53 17.67
C ARG A 155 3.57 -9.30 16.75
N TYR A 156 3.57 -9.54 15.44
CA TYR A 156 3.59 -8.46 14.46
C TYR A 156 2.26 -7.69 14.41
N ARG A 157 1.12 -8.42 14.35
CA ARG A 157 -0.21 -7.82 14.38
C ARG A 157 -0.42 -6.99 15.66
N ALA A 158 0.04 -7.51 16.80
CA ALA A 158 0.05 -6.76 18.05
C ALA A 158 0.88 -5.46 17.94
N SER A 159 2.06 -5.52 17.33
CA SER A 159 2.89 -4.34 17.08
C SER A 159 2.18 -3.30 16.19
N ALA A 160 1.54 -3.72 15.10
CA ALA A 160 0.80 -2.83 14.21
C ALA A 160 -0.37 -2.14 14.94
N LEU A 161 -1.16 -2.90 15.69
CA LEU A 161 -2.26 -2.36 16.48
C LEU A 161 -1.79 -1.35 17.54
N ILE A 162 -0.70 -1.65 18.24
CA ILE A 162 -0.10 -0.76 19.24
C ILE A 162 0.45 0.51 18.56
N THR A 163 1.15 0.37 17.44
CA THR A 163 1.65 1.52 16.67
C THR A 163 0.49 2.41 16.23
N PHE A 164 -0.60 1.84 15.72
CA PHE A 164 -1.81 2.60 15.40
C PHE A 164 -2.38 3.33 16.61
N GLN A 165 -2.51 2.66 17.75
CA GLN A 165 -3.05 3.24 18.97
C GLN A 165 -2.27 4.47 19.43
N PHE A 166 -0.94 4.39 19.45
CA PHE A 166 -0.08 5.50 19.87
C PHE A 166 -0.12 6.67 18.89
N ASN A 167 -0.31 6.42 17.59
CA ASN A 167 -0.31 7.44 16.55
C ASN A 167 -1.72 7.86 16.12
N ARG A 168 -2.78 7.25 16.66
CA ARG A 168 -4.18 7.44 16.24
C ARG A 168 -4.61 8.90 16.18
N ARG A 169 -4.17 9.71 17.13
CA ARG A 169 -4.54 11.13 17.20
C ARG A 169 -3.97 11.92 16.03
N ASP A 170 -2.71 11.69 15.71
CA ASP A 170 -2.03 12.37 14.60
C ASP A 170 -2.51 11.85 13.25
N ILE A 171 -2.69 10.54 13.10
CA ILE A 171 -3.29 9.94 11.91
C ILE A 171 -4.65 10.57 11.65
N ARG A 172 -5.54 10.59 12.66
CA ARG A 172 -6.88 11.17 12.53
C ARG A 172 -6.82 12.63 12.11
N ARG A 173 -5.98 13.43 12.74
CA ARG A 173 -5.80 14.85 12.41
C ARG A 173 -5.40 15.04 10.96
N LEU A 174 -4.40 14.31 10.48
CA LEU A 174 -3.90 14.40 9.11
C LEU A 174 -4.94 13.96 8.07
N VAL A 175 -5.58 12.83 8.30
CA VAL A 175 -6.59 12.28 7.39
C VAL A 175 -7.82 13.21 7.33
N MET A 176 -8.29 13.73 8.48
CA MET A 176 -9.43 14.64 8.52
C MET A 176 -9.11 16.01 7.91
N SER A 177 -7.90 16.53 8.07
CA SER A 177 -7.49 17.80 7.47
C SER A 177 -7.34 17.74 5.96
N ALA A 178 -7.09 16.53 5.41
CA ALA A 178 -6.95 16.30 3.97
C ALA A 178 -8.26 15.86 3.31
N ALA A 179 -9.31 15.57 4.08
CA ALA A 179 -10.63 15.31 3.55
C ALA A 179 -11.20 16.57 2.87
N PRO A 180 -11.90 16.46 1.72
CA PRO A 180 -12.52 17.62 1.10
C PRO A 180 -13.52 18.26 2.08
N GLU A 181 -13.43 19.59 2.23
CA GLU A 181 -14.42 20.35 3.01
C GLU A 181 -15.82 19.96 2.54
N ARG A 182 -16.65 19.49 3.45
CA ARG A 182 -18.08 19.35 3.19
C ARG A 182 -18.60 20.74 2.84
N ARG A 183 -18.80 21.02 1.56
CA ARG A 183 -19.60 22.18 1.15
C ARG A 183 -20.95 22.00 1.83
N ALA A 184 -21.22 22.84 2.81
CA ALA A 184 -22.56 22.98 3.38
C ALA A 184 -23.52 23.33 2.23
N ALA A 185 -24.45 22.43 1.97
CA ALA A 185 -25.55 22.67 1.05
C ALA A 185 -26.63 23.47 1.78
#